data_7d4ebdf8d4034cab3fa71350e549ad50
#
_entry.id   7d4ebdf8d4034cab3fa71350e549ad50
#
_cell.length_a   1.000
_cell.length_b   1.000
_cell.length_c   1.000
_cell.angle_alpha   90.00
_cell.angle_beta   90.00
_cell.angle_gamma   90.00
#
_symmetry.space_group_name_H-M   'P 1'
#
loop_
_entity.id
_entity.type
_entity.pdbx_description
1 polymer ?
#
loop_
_entity_poly.entity_id
_entity_poly.type
_entity_poly.pdbx_seq_one_letter_code
_entity_poly.pdbx_strand_id
1 'polypeptide(L)'
;MLVVVGTLLSRGFDARYLMAGGLITMSIGNYWMAHLNLEISPWQVVWPRVVVIAGLSMLFAPLNVAAFIYLPKEIRGAAVGLLALLRNEGGSVGTSVAQIIQERREQFHTLRLNENLDPLNPPVNNLLTRGQAYFLQHNGDAVLSHQMALGVLDQSRAQQASSLAYFDVFSLSAAVGVVLVFFILLMRRSVAEKGAHIGGE
;
A
#
# COMPACT_ATOMS: atom_id res chain seq x y z
N MET A 1 -7.38 16.42 9.28
CA MET A 1 -7.85 15.14 9.87
C MET A 1 -7.45 14.98 11.33
N LEU A 2 -6.20 15.21 11.72
CA LEU A 2 -5.75 15.02 13.12
C LEU A 2 -6.54 15.86 14.14
N VAL A 3 -6.86 17.11 13.81
CA VAL A 3 -7.68 18.02 14.66
C VAL A 3 -9.10 17.48 14.84
N VAL A 4 -9.70 16.94 13.77
CA VAL A 4 -11.07 16.38 13.83
C VAL A 4 -11.10 15.14 14.73
N VAL A 5 -10.11 14.27 14.60
CA VAL A 5 -9.98 13.07 15.44
C VAL A 5 -9.73 13.44 16.90
N GLY A 6 -8.88 14.44 17.16
CA GLY A 6 -8.63 14.96 18.50
C GLY A 6 -9.90 15.53 19.16
N THR A 7 -10.71 16.29 18.42
CA THR A 7 -11.99 16.85 18.93
C THR A 7 -13.03 15.75 19.18
N LEU A 8 -13.08 14.71 18.36
CA LEU A 8 -13.98 13.57 18.59
C LEU A 8 -13.56 12.80 19.85
N LEU A 9 -12.24 12.58 20.02
CA LEU A 9 -11.70 11.91 21.22
C LEU A 9 -11.99 12.70 22.50
N SER A 10 -11.84 14.04 22.46
CA SER A 10 -12.15 14.92 23.61
C SER A 10 -13.63 14.95 23.98
N ARG A 11 -14.51 14.67 23.02
CA ARG A 11 -15.97 14.53 23.24
C ARG A 11 -16.37 13.18 23.85
N GLY A 12 -15.39 12.28 24.13
CA GLY A 12 -15.66 10.99 24.76
C GLY A 12 -16.01 9.87 23.79
N PHE A 13 -15.72 10.04 22.50
CA PHE A 13 -15.83 8.93 21.56
C PHE A 13 -14.83 7.83 21.89
N ASP A 14 -15.26 6.57 21.80
CA ASP A 14 -14.42 5.43 22.06
C ASP A 14 -13.32 5.31 20.97
N ALA A 15 -12.05 5.24 21.42
CA ALA A 15 -10.90 5.16 20.54
C ALA A 15 -10.97 3.98 19.56
N ARG A 16 -11.64 2.87 19.94
CA ARG A 16 -11.80 1.67 19.10
C ARG A 16 -12.56 1.97 17.80
N TYR A 17 -13.66 2.72 17.87
CA TYR A 17 -14.45 3.03 16.68
C TYR A 17 -13.70 3.97 15.73
N LEU A 18 -12.91 4.89 16.27
CA LEU A 18 -12.05 5.77 15.46
C LEU A 18 -10.92 4.99 14.77
N MET A 19 -10.29 4.07 15.49
CA MET A 19 -9.26 3.18 14.91
C MET A 19 -9.87 2.25 13.85
N ALA A 20 -11.02 1.64 14.14
CA ALA A 20 -11.72 0.80 13.17
C ALA A 20 -12.09 1.59 11.91
N GLY A 21 -12.64 2.80 12.06
CA GLY A 21 -12.94 3.71 10.95
C GLY A 21 -11.70 4.06 10.13
N GLY A 22 -10.58 4.36 10.79
CA GLY A 22 -9.29 4.62 10.13
C GLY A 22 -8.79 3.43 9.32
N LEU A 23 -8.83 2.21 9.89
CA LEU A 23 -8.44 0.99 9.18
C LEU A 23 -9.37 0.65 8.02
N ILE A 24 -10.67 0.82 8.18
CA ILE A 24 -11.64 0.61 7.09
C ILE A 24 -11.34 1.59 5.95
N THR A 25 -11.14 2.88 6.25
CA THR A 25 -10.80 3.89 5.25
C THR A 25 -9.50 3.54 4.53
N MET A 26 -8.47 3.13 5.27
CA MET A 26 -7.20 2.70 4.70
C MET A 26 -7.35 1.45 3.83
N SER A 27 -8.15 0.46 4.28
CA SER A 27 -8.43 -0.76 3.52
C SER A 27 -9.17 -0.46 2.21
N ILE A 28 -10.15 0.45 2.23
CA ILE A 28 -10.86 0.91 1.02
C ILE A 28 -9.89 1.56 0.03
N GLY A 29 -9.00 2.43 0.51
CA GLY A 29 -8.00 3.07 -0.34
C GLY A 29 -7.02 2.07 -0.96
N ASN A 30 -6.54 1.09 -0.20
CA ASN A 30 -5.69 0.01 -0.70
C ASN A 30 -6.43 -0.91 -1.68
N TYR A 31 -7.68 -1.26 -1.39
CA TYR A 31 -8.53 -2.03 -2.30
C TYR A 31 -8.74 -1.30 -3.63
N TRP A 32 -8.98 0.00 -3.57
CA TRP A 32 -9.08 0.83 -4.78
C TRP A 32 -7.78 0.82 -5.59
N MET A 33 -6.62 0.95 -4.93
CA MET A 33 -5.32 0.85 -5.59
C MET A 33 -5.07 -0.53 -6.23
N ALA A 34 -5.55 -1.60 -5.61
CA ALA A 34 -5.44 -2.96 -6.13
C ALA A 34 -6.23 -3.21 -7.43
N HIS A 35 -7.23 -2.38 -7.73
CA HIS A 35 -8.11 -2.51 -8.91
C HIS A 35 -7.86 -1.42 -9.97
N LEU A 36 -6.71 -0.75 -9.92
CA LEU A 36 -6.32 0.20 -10.97
C LEU A 36 -5.90 -0.55 -12.23
N ASN A 37 -6.12 0.09 -13.39
CA ASN A 37 -5.68 -0.40 -14.69
C ASN A 37 -4.21 -0.04 -14.93
N LEU A 38 -3.56 -0.73 -15.89
CA LEU A 38 -2.17 -0.43 -16.28
C LEU A 38 -2.05 0.89 -17.06
N GLU A 39 -3.13 1.36 -17.68
CA GLU A 39 -3.23 2.67 -18.34
C GLU A 39 -3.66 3.74 -17.33
N ILE A 40 -2.78 4.07 -16.39
CA ILE A 40 -3.11 4.93 -15.25
C ILE A 40 -2.79 6.39 -15.55
N SER A 41 -3.80 7.27 -15.40
CA SER A 41 -3.58 8.71 -15.28
C SER A 41 -3.05 9.03 -13.86
N PRO A 42 -2.15 10.02 -13.69
CA PRO A 42 -1.63 10.41 -12.38
C PRO A 42 -2.72 10.67 -11.33
N TRP A 43 -3.85 11.23 -11.72
CA TRP A 43 -4.99 11.50 -10.84
C TRP A 43 -5.65 10.24 -10.27
N GLN A 44 -5.64 9.15 -11.00
CA GLN A 44 -6.22 7.88 -10.56
C GLN A 44 -5.42 7.25 -9.41
N VAL A 45 -4.11 7.56 -9.30
CA VAL A 45 -3.26 7.11 -8.19
C VAL A 45 -3.36 8.05 -6.98
N VAL A 46 -3.50 9.35 -7.23
CA VAL A 46 -3.52 10.37 -6.17
C VAL A 46 -4.71 10.17 -5.23
N TRP A 47 -5.91 9.98 -5.76
CA TRP A 47 -7.12 9.89 -4.93
C TRP A 47 -7.13 8.69 -3.96
N PRO A 48 -6.87 7.44 -4.39
CA PRO A 48 -6.77 6.33 -3.46
C PRO A 48 -5.67 6.55 -2.41
N ARG A 49 -4.55 7.16 -2.79
CA ARG A 49 -3.46 7.48 -1.87
C ARG A 49 -3.89 8.49 -0.79
N VAL A 50 -4.65 9.51 -1.17
CA VAL A 50 -5.24 10.46 -0.21
C VAL A 50 -6.16 9.74 0.78
N VAL A 51 -6.97 8.79 0.31
CA VAL A 51 -7.86 7.99 1.17
C VAL A 51 -7.03 7.13 2.14
N VAL A 52 -5.97 6.48 1.69
CA VAL A 52 -5.07 5.69 2.56
C VAL A 52 -4.43 6.56 3.63
N ILE A 53 -3.90 7.74 3.26
CA ILE A 53 -3.27 8.68 4.20
C ILE A 53 -4.29 9.24 5.19
N ALA A 54 -5.52 9.54 4.74
CA ALA A 54 -6.61 9.98 5.61
C ALA A 54 -6.94 8.89 6.66
N GLY A 55 -7.07 7.64 6.25
CA GLY A 55 -7.26 6.51 7.16
C GLY A 55 -6.11 6.35 8.16
N LEU A 56 -4.87 6.42 7.70
CA LEU A 56 -3.67 6.36 8.53
C LEU A 56 -3.65 7.50 9.58
N SER A 57 -4.00 8.73 9.18
CA SER A 57 -4.03 9.88 10.10
C SER A 57 -5.07 9.72 11.21
N MET A 58 -6.15 8.96 10.97
CA MET A 58 -7.16 8.66 11.98
C MET A 58 -6.70 7.65 13.03
N LEU A 59 -5.65 6.87 12.76
CA LEU A 59 -5.13 5.85 13.68
C LEU A 59 -4.20 6.43 14.75
N PHE A 60 -3.45 7.51 14.44
CA PHE A 60 -2.36 7.98 15.31
C PHE A 60 -2.82 8.41 16.71
N ALA A 61 -3.82 9.29 16.81
CA ALA A 61 -4.28 9.81 18.09
C ALA A 61 -5.00 8.75 18.94
N PRO A 62 -5.97 7.98 18.40
CA PRO A 62 -6.65 6.95 19.17
C PRO A 62 -5.70 5.82 19.63
N LEU A 63 -4.69 5.47 18.83
CA LEU A 63 -3.70 4.45 19.17
C LEU A 63 -2.92 4.85 20.43
N ASN A 64 -2.47 6.11 20.51
CA ASN A 64 -1.77 6.61 21.69
C ASN A 64 -2.68 6.61 22.92
N VAL A 65 -3.94 7.04 22.80
CA VAL A 65 -4.91 6.99 23.89
C VAL A 65 -5.13 5.56 24.36
N ALA A 66 -5.38 4.64 23.46
CA ALA A 66 -5.61 3.23 23.80
C ALA A 66 -4.37 2.59 24.48
N ALA A 67 -3.17 2.97 24.06
CA ALA A 67 -1.92 2.44 24.62
C ALA A 67 -1.67 2.93 26.07
N PHE A 68 -2.07 4.15 26.43
CA PHE A 68 -1.66 4.77 27.69
C PHE A 68 -2.79 4.90 28.73
N ILE A 69 -4.05 4.67 28.36
CA ILE A 69 -5.19 4.91 29.26
C ILE A 69 -5.17 4.10 30.53
N TYR A 70 -4.65 2.88 30.47
CA TYR A 70 -4.58 1.96 31.64
C TYR A 70 -3.22 1.95 32.35
N LEU A 71 -2.28 2.83 31.93
CA LEU A 71 -0.93 2.87 32.48
C LEU A 71 -0.80 3.93 33.58
N PRO A 72 -0.21 3.58 34.76
CA PRO A 72 0.17 4.54 35.80
C PRO A 72 1.12 5.60 35.24
N LYS A 73 1.05 6.82 35.78
CA LYS A 73 1.83 7.96 35.27
C LYS A 73 3.36 7.72 35.34
N GLU A 74 3.80 6.98 36.35
CA GLU A 74 5.20 6.70 36.65
C GLU A 74 5.90 5.89 35.53
N ILE A 75 5.17 5.02 34.84
CA ILE A 75 5.73 4.14 33.81
C ILE A 75 5.39 4.59 32.38
N ARG A 76 4.64 5.68 32.21
CA ARG A 76 4.26 6.19 30.90
C ARG A 76 5.46 6.53 30.01
N GLY A 77 6.54 7.09 30.58
CA GLY A 77 7.75 7.40 29.84
C GLY A 77 8.40 6.15 29.22
N ALA A 78 8.53 5.07 29.98
CA ALA A 78 9.05 3.80 29.47
C ALA A 78 8.12 3.19 28.41
N ALA A 79 6.80 3.31 28.59
CA ALA A 79 5.80 2.81 27.64
C ALA A 79 5.83 3.58 26.29
N VAL A 80 6.10 4.88 26.31
CA VAL A 80 6.29 5.68 25.08
C VAL A 80 7.49 5.15 24.30
N GLY A 81 8.62 4.90 24.98
CA GLY A 81 9.81 4.33 24.35
C GLY A 81 9.54 2.95 23.74
N LEU A 82 8.84 2.08 24.49
CA LEU A 82 8.46 0.76 24.00
C LEU A 82 7.52 0.83 22.79
N LEU A 83 6.52 1.72 22.81
CA LEU A 83 5.60 1.92 21.69
C LEU A 83 6.34 2.43 20.44
N ALA A 84 7.32 3.33 20.61
CA ALA A 84 8.15 3.83 19.53
C ALA A 84 9.01 2.70 18.93
N LEU A 85 9.61 1.85 19.75
CA LEU A 85 10.35 0.66 19.30
C LEU A 85 9.44 -0.29 18.53
N LEU A 86 8.30 -0.68 19.09
CA LEU A 86 7.35 -1.58 18.42
C LEU A 86 6.85 -1.03 17.09
N ARG A 87 6.63 0.29 17.00
CA ARG A 87 6.23 0.93 15.74
C ARG A 87 7.35 0.86 14.70
N ASN A 88 8.58 1.09 15.11
CA ASN A 88 9.74 1.09 14.22
C ASN A 88 10.03 -0.32 13.70
N GLU A 89 10.07 -1.30 14.61
CA GLU A 89 10.25 -2.71 14.26
C GLU A 89 9.09 -3.25 13.42
N GLY A 90 7.86 -2.94 13.79
CA GLY A 90 6.67 -3.32 13.01
C GLY A 90 6.68 -2.72 11.59
N GLY A 91 7.16 -1.47 11.46
CA GLY A 91 7.36 -0.83 10.16
C GLY A 91 8.41 -1.54 9.31
N SER A 92 9.57 -1.86 9.90
CA SER A 92 10.66 -2.58 9.24
C SER A 92 10.22 -3.98 8.77
N VAL A 93 9.62 -4.76 9.67
CA VAL A 93 9.08 -6.10 9.34
C VAL A 93 7.99 -5.99 8.26
N GLY A 94 7.08 -5.04 8.38
CA GLY A 94 6.00 -4.85 7.42
C GLY A 94 6.50 -4.51 6.01
N THR A 95 7.49 -3.63 5.90
CA THR A 95 8.10 -3.29 4.60
C THR A 95 8.85 -4.47 4.01
N SER A 96 9.61 -5.22 4.81
CA SER A 96 10.34 -6.40 4.36
C SER A 96 9.40 -7.50 3.85
N VAL A 97 8.32 -7.77 4.58
CA VAL A 97 7.30 -8.75 4.16
C VAL A 97 6.63 -8.30 2.87
N ALA A 98 6.25 -7.02 2.76
CA ALA A 98 5.64 -6.49 1.54
C ALA A 98 6.57 -6.61 0.34
N GLN A 99 7.86 -6.34 0.50
CA GLN A 99 8.87 -6.46 -0.54
C GLN A 99 9.06 -7.92 -0.99
N ILE A 100 9.18 -8.86 -0.04
CA ILE A 100 9.30 -10.29 -0.38
C ILE A 100 8.07 -10.77 -1.16
N ILE A 101 6.87 -10.35 -0.75
CA ILE A 101 5.64 -10.71 -1.45
C ILE A 101 5.64 -10.11 -2.85
N GLN A 102 6.00 -8.83 -3.00
CA GLN A 102 6.10 -8.16 -4.29
C GLN A 102 7.05 -8.90 -5.24
N GLU A 103 8.26 -9.23 -4.80
CA GLU A 103 9.26 -9.94 -5.61
C GLU A 103 8.75 -11.32 -6.06
N ARG A 104 8.13 -12.07 -5.16
CA ARG A 104 7.55 -13.38 -5.49
C ARG A 104 6.39 -13.28 -6.48
N ARG A 105 5.52 -12.27 -6.31
CA ARG A 105 4.40 -12.03 -7.22
C ARG A 105 4.86 -11.52 -8.57
N GLU A 106 5.89 -10.69 -8.61
CA GLU A 106 6.51 -10.23 -9.86
C GLU A 106 7.09 -11.41 -10.66
N GLN A 107 7.81 -12.34 -10.00
CA GLN A 107 8.28 -13.56 -10.63
C GLN A 107 7.12 -14.41 -11.17
N PHE A 108 6.06 -14.57 -10.39
CA PHE A 108 4.87 -15.31 -10.81
C PHE A 108 4.21 -14.67 -12.04
N HIS A 109 3.99 -13.35 -12.04
CA HIS A 109 3.40 -12.64 -13.17
C HIS A 109 4.31 -12.64 -14.39
N THR A 110 5.63 -12.54 -14.19
CA THR A 110 6.62 -12.67 -15.28
C THR A 110 6.51 -14.03 -15.98
N LEU A 111 6.43 -15.13 -15.23
CA LEU A 111 6.24 -16.46 -15.79
C LEU A 111 4.91 -16.58 -16.55
N ARG A 112 3.82 -16.08 -15.96
CA ARG A 112 2.50 -16.08 -16.60
C ARG A 112 2.46 -15.29 -17.91
N LEU A 113 3.10 -14.12 -17.93
CA LEU A 113 3.19 -13.29 -19.13
C LEU A 113 4.06 -13.97 -20.20
N ASN A 114 5.11 -14.67 -19.81
CA ASN A 114 5.97 -15.43 -20.74
C ASN A 114 5.21 -16.54 -21.47
N GLU A 115 4.26 -17.20 -20.82
CA GLU A 115 3.42 -18.23 -21.46
C GLU A 115 2.65 -17.70 -22.68
N ASN A 116 2.34 -16.39 -22.68
CA ASN A 116 1.63 -15.72 -23.77
C ASN A 116 2.55 -15.05 -24.79
N LEU A 117 3.86 -15.03 -24.57
CA LEU A 117 4.87 -14.45 -25.47
C LEU A 117 5.41 -15.48 -26.48
N ASP A 118 4.54 -16.36 -26.98
CA ASP A 118 4.88 -17.28 -28.06
C ASP A 118 5.17 -16.49 -29.34
N PRO A 119 6.29 -16.76 -30.04
CA PRO A 119 6.58 -16.20 -31.37
C PRO A 119 5.46 -16.45 -32.41
N LEU A 120 4.65 -17.48 -32.21
CA LEU A 120 3.49 -17.78 -33.06
C LEU A 120 2.24 -16.97 -32.70
N ASN A 121 2.26 -16.22 -31.60
CA ASN A 121 1.13 -15.40 -31.19
C ASN A 121 1.01 -14.13 -32.08
N PRO A 122 -0.07 -13.97 -32.86
CA PRO A 122 -0.22 -12.87 -33.81
C PRO A 122 -0.06 -11.46 -33.20
N PRO A 123 -0.62 -11.15 -32.03
CA PRO A 123 -0.39 -9.88 -31.32
C PRO A 123 1.08 -9.58 -31.04
N VAL A 124 1.86 -10.57 -30.59
CA VAL A 124 3.28 -10.42 -30.27
C VAL A 124 4.08 -10.16 -31.55
N ASN A 125 3.81 -10.96 -32.60
CA ASN A 125 4.45 -10.79 -33.90
C ASN A 125 4.18 -9.42 -34.53
N ASN A 126 2.94 -8.95 -34.47
CA ASN A 126 2.57 -7.63 -34.95
C ASN A 126 3.31 -6.50 -34.18
N LEU A 127 3.46 -6.64 -32.86
CA LEU A 127 4.17 -5.67 -32.02
C LEU A 127 5.67 -5.66 -32.35
N LEU A 128 6.28 -6.82 -32.49
CA LEU A 128 7.69 -6.96 -32.90
C LEU A 128 7.93 -6.39 -34.30
N THR A 129 7.09 -6.72 -35.28
CA THR A 129 7.23 -6.24 -36.65
C THR A 129 7.10 -4.72 -36.75
N ARG A 130 6.12 -4.13 -36.05
CA ARG A 130 5.94 -2.68 -35.96
C ARG A 130 7.12 -1.99 -35.27
N GLY A 131 7.57 -2.55 -34.13
CA GLY A 131 8.73 -2.05 -33.39
C GLY A 131 10.01 -2.10 -34.23
N GLN A 132 10.26 -3.23 -34.91
CA GLN A 132 11.39 -3.39 -35.81
C GLN A 132 11.34 -2.40 -36.98
N ALA A 133 10.18 -2.21 -37.62
CA ALA A 133 10.01 -1.24 -38.69
C ALA A 133 10.30 0.19 -38.25
N TYR A 134 9.82 0.55 -37.02
CA TYR A 134 10.08 1.87 -36.44
C TYR A 134 11.59 2.11 -36.20
N PHE A 135 12.28 1.15 -35.62
CA PHE A 135 13.71 1.29 -35.33
C PHE A 135 14.56 1.23 -36.62
N LEU A 136 14.14 0.44 -37.62
CA LEU A 136 14.83 0.34 -38.90
C LEU A 136 14.84 1.67 -39.66
N GLN A 137 13.75 2.44 -39.58
CA GLN A 137 13.69 3.77 -40.17
C GLN A 137 14.68 4.78 -39.56
N HIS A 138 15.05 4.55 -38.27
CA HIS A 138 15.96 5.48 -37.56
C HIS A 138 17.42 5.03 -37.59
N ASN A 139 17.70 3.73 -37.57
CA ASN A 139 19.05 3.18 -37.44
C ASN A 139 19.62 2.56 -38.73
N GLY A 140 18.76 2.20 -39.72
CA GLY A 140 19.18 1.58 -40.96
C GLY A 140 19.72 0.15 -40.88
N ASP A 141 19.85 -0.41 -39.62
CA ASP A 141 20.36 -1.75 -39.35
C ASP A 141 19.21 -2.68 -38.90
N ALA A 142 18.96 -3.74 -39.69
CA ALA A 142 17.87 -4.68 -39.41
C ALA A 142 18.10 -5.52 -38.16
N VAL A 143 19.36 -5.90 -37.85
CA VAL A 143 19.69 -6.73 -36.69
C VAL A 143 19.54 -5.93 -35.42
N LEU A 144 20.10 -4.74 -35.38
CA LEU A 144 20.00 -3.84 -34.23
C LEU A 144 18.54 -3.46 -33.96
N SER A 145 17.77 -3.18 -35.01
CA SER A 145 16.34 -2.82 -34.91
C SER A 145 15.49 -3.96 -34.33
N HIS A 146 15.80 -5.20 -34.68
CA HIS A 146 15.14 -6.37 -34.11
C HIS A 146 15.47 -6.53 -32.61
N GLN A 147 16.74 -6.37 -32.22
CA GLN A 147 17.14 -6.42 -30.82
C GLN A 147 16.48 -5.32 -29.99
N MET A 148 16.37 -4.08 -30.53
CA MET A 148 15.67 -2.98 -29.87
C MET A 148 14.17 -3.28 -29.70
N ALA A 149 13.52 -3.86 -30.68
CA ALA A 149 12.10 -4.25 -30.59
C ALA A 149 11.88 -5.32 -29.52
N LEU A 150 12.76 -6.32 -29.42
CA LEU A 150 12.75 -7.32 -28.35
C LEU A 150 12.98 -6.67 -26.97
N GLY A 151 13.90 -5.72 -26.87
CA GLY A 151 14.16 -4.98 -25.62
C GLY A 151 12.94 -4.21 -25.13
N VAL A 152 12.21 -3.54 -26.04
CA VAL A 152 10.95 -2.84 -25.70
C VAL A 152 9.87 -3.81 -25.23
N LEU A 153 9.74 -4.98 -25.88
CA LEU A 153 8.80 -6.01 -25.47
C LEU A 153 9.13 -6.54 -24.08
N ASP A 154 10.42 -6.83 -23.80
CA ASP A 154 10.86 -7.30 -22.50
C ASP A 154 10.65 -6.27 -21.40
N GLN A 155 10.96 -5.00 -21.68
CA GLN A 155 10.72 -3.90 -20.76
C GLN A 155 9.22 -3.72 -20.45
N SER A 156 8.36 -3.80 -21.46
CA SER A 156 6.92 -3.71 -21.30
C SER A 156 6.38 -4.85 -20.44
N ARG A 157 6.87 -6.07 -20.68
CA ARG A 157 6.56 -7.26 -19.87
C ARG A 157 6.95 -7.07 -18.41
N ALA A 158 8.20 -6.65 -18.16
CA ALA A 158 8.71 -6.43 -16.81
C ALA A 158 7.88 -5.36 -16.08
N GLN A 159 7.55 -4.26 -16.76
CA GLN A 159 6.72 -3.20 -16.20
C GLN A 159 5.30 -3.69 -15.86
N GLN A 160 4.68 -4.52 -16.71
CA GLN A 160 3.38 -5.10 -16.44
C GLN A 160 3.43 -6.08 -15.26
N ALA A 161 4.44 -6.97 -15.21
CA ALA A 161 4.62 -7.92 -14.12
C ALA A 161 4.79 -7.21 -12.76
N SER A 162 5.62 -6.19 -12.73
CA SER A 162 5.86 -5.38 -11.53
C SER A 162 4.59 -4.66 -11.08
N SER A 163 3.85 -4.04 -12.01
CA SER A 163 2.59 -3.36 -11.70
C SER A 163 1.53 -4.31 -11.12
N LEU A 164 1.37 -5.49 -11.68
CA LEU A 164 0.46 -6.53 -11.16
C LEU A 164 0.89 -7.01 -9.77
N ALA A 165 2.19 -7.14 -9.53
CA ALA A 165 2.72 -7.50 -8.22
C ALA A 165 2.38 -6.43 -7.15
N TYR A 166 2.46 -5.14 -7.50
CA TYR A 166 2.02 -4.06 -6.61
C TYR A 166 0.53 -4.13 -6.30
N PHE A 167 -0.32 -4.43 -7.29
CA PHE A 167 -1.77 -4.59 -7.07
C PHE A 167 -2.06 -5.74 -6.11
N ASP A 168 -1.33 -6.84 -6.19
CA ASP A 168 -1.44 -7.95 -5.24
C ASP A 168 -1.04 -7.55 -3.82
N VAL A 169 0.03 -6.76 -3.65
CA VAL A 169 0.44 -6.24 -2.34
C VAL A 169 -0.61 -5.30 -1.75
N PHE A 170 -1.22 -4.42 -2.56
CA PHE A 170 -2.30 -3.55 -2.10
C PHE A 170 -3.55 -4.35 -1.70
N SER A 171 -3.90 -5.38 -2.47
CA SER A 171 -5.01 -6.29 -2.16
C SER A 171 -4.79 -7.00 -0.82
N LEU A 172 -3.58 -7.53 -0.60
CA LEU A 172 -3.19 -8.16 0.66
C LEU A 172 -3.25 -7.16 1.82
N SER A 173 -2.73 -5.94 1.63
CA SER A 173 -2.75 -4.87 2.63
C SER A 173 -4.18 -4.50 3.02
N ALA A 174 -5.10 -4.45 2.05
CA ALA A 174 -6.52 -4.24 2.31
C ALA A 174 -7.13 -5.37 3.15
N ALA A 175 -6.83 -6.62 2.80
CA ALA A 175 -7.31 -7.80 3.55
C ALA A 175 -6.78 -7.81 5.00
N VAL A 176 -5.49 -7.54 5.20
CA VAL A 176 -4.87 -7.42 6.53
C VAL A 176 -5.55 -6.31 7.32
N GLY A 177 -5.82 -5.16 6.71
CA GLY A 177 -6.53 -4.06 7.34
C GLY A 177 -7.92 -4.47 7.86
N VAL A 178 -8.69 -5.22 7.06
CA VAL A 178 -10.00 -5.74 7.47
C VAL A 178 -9.88 -6.73 8.65
N VAL A 179 -8.89 -7.62 8.62
CA VAL A 179 -8.63 -8.55 9.74
C VAL A 179 -8.27 -7.77 11.01
N LEU A 180 -7.45 -6.72 10.90
CA LEU A 180 -7.10 -5.86 12.05
C LEU A 180 -8.32 -5.11 12.62
N VAL A 181 -9.31 -4.73 11.80
CA VAL A 181 -10.57 -4.15 12.30
C VAL A 181 -11.25 -5.12 13.26
N PHE A 182 -11.30 -6.41 12.91
CA PHE A 182 -11.89 -7.43 13.80
C PHE A 182 -11.16 -7.49 15.15
N PHE A 183 -9.82 -7.48 15.15
CA PHE A 183 -9.04 -7.48 16.40
C PHE A 183 -9.25 -6.20 17.22
N ILE A 184 -9.37 -5.03 16.59
CA ILE A 184 -9.64 -3.78 17.31
C ILE A 184 -11.02 -3.81 17.98
N LEU A 185 -12.03 -4.39 17.33
CA LEU A 185 -13.36 -4.51 17.92
C LEU A 185 -13.40 -5.42 19.15
N LEU A 186 -12.46 -6.37 19.27
CA LEU A 186 -12.28 -7.23 20.44
C LEU A 186 -11.57 -6.53 21.62
N MET A 187 -10.94 -5.36 21.41
CA MET A 187 -10.26 -4.61 22.48
C MET A 187 -11.26 -4.15 23.54
N ARG A 188 -10.78 -3.94 24.78
CA ARG A 188 -11.56 -3.32 25.84
C ARG A 188 -11.88 -1.87 25.52
N ARG A 189 -12.99 -1.38 26.04
CA ARG A 189 -13.46 0.01 25.85
C ARG A 189 -12.38 1.00 26.28
N SER A 190 -11.98 1.93 25.40
CA SER A 190 -10.94 2.93 25.63
C SER A 190 -11.51 4.32 25.36
N VAL A 191 -12.04 4.95 26.40
CA VAL A 191 -12.55 6.34 26.35
C VAL A 191 -11.52 7.25 27.01
N ALA A 192 -11.12 8.33 26.34
CA ALA A 192 -10.19 9.31 26.88
C ALA A 192 -10.79 9.94 28.17
N GLU A 193 -9.98 10.03 29.22
CA GLU A 193 -10.38 10.67 30.48
C GLU A 193 -10.62 12.17 30.22
N LYS A 194 -11.82 12.68 30.60
CA LYS A 194 -12.16 14.10 30.46
C LYS A 194 -11.16 14.94 31.28
N GLY A 195 -10.33 15.73 30.61
CA GLY A 195 -9.36 16.62 31.26
C GLY A 195 -7.88 16.22 31.14
N ALA A 196 -7.55 15.09 30.50
CA ALA A 196 -6.17 14.83 30.12
C ALA A 196 -5.80 15.81 28.99
N HIS A 197 -5.10 16.90 29.33
CA HIS A 197 -4.42 17.73 28.35
C HIS A 197 -3.47 16.81 27.55
N ILE A 198 -3.79 16.55 26.29
CA ILE A 198 -2.85 16.04 25.30
C ILE A 198 -1.97 17.26 24.93
N GLY A 199 -1.23 17.76 25.93
CA GLY A 199 -0.27 18.82 25.78
C GLY A 199 1.01 18.21 25.23
N GLY A 200 1.39 18.59 24.05
CA GLY A 200 2.80 18.57 23.69
C GLY A 200 3.52 19.59 24.57
N GLU A 201 4.46 19.16 25.31
CA GLU A 201 5.70 19.80 25.67
C GLU A 201 6.84 18.94 25.11
#